data_e7eb3d8093ffbcf31e5104db059828ce
#
_entry.id   e7eb3d8093ffbcf31e5104db059828ce
#
_cell.length_a   1.000
_cell.length_b   1.000
_cell.length_c   1.000
_cell.angle_alpha   90.00
_cell.angle_beta   90.00
_cell.angle_gamma   90.00
#
_symmetry.space_group_name_H-M   'P 1'
#
loop_
_entity.id
_entity.type
_entity.pdbx_description
1 polymer ?
#
loop_
_entity_poly.entity_id
_entity_poly.type
_entity_poly.pdbx_seq_one_letter_code
_entity_poly.pdbx_strand_id
1 'polypeptide(L)'
;YNGYQGQSLLPLTNGGAGAIQGSVLIEDDQQRSYFGYDSPPRIRTLITERWRMTMSHGVTWGELYDLENDPHEMNNLWDDSAHGSVRAEMTEILARRQMELVDRSPLPTAVA
;
A
#
# COMPACT_ATOMS: atom_id res chain seq x y z
N TYR A 1 8.71 5.85 -22.64
CA TYR A 1 7.50 6.25 -21.92
C TYR A 1 7.85 6.59 -20.47
N ASN A 2 7.57 7.80 -20.03
CA ASN A 2 7.98 8.31 -18.71
C ASN A 2 7.02 7.91 -17.57
N GLY A 3 6.00 7.12 -17.85
CA GLY A 3 4.99 6.68 -16.89
C GLY A 3 5.29 5.34 -16.20
N TYR A 4 6.42 4.69 -16.49
CA TYR A 4 6.80 3.47 -15.79
C TYR A 4 7.28 3.80 -14.37
N GLN A 5 6.62 3.22 -13.37
CA GLN A 5 6.92 3.41 -11.95
C GLN A 5 7.67 2.22 -11.34
N GLY A 6 7.81 1.15 -12.10
CA GLY A 6 8.55 -0.04 -11.70
C GLY A 6 10.06 0.16 -11.71
N GLN A 7 10.75 -0.60 -10.87
CA GLN A 7 12.21 -0.66 -10.84
C GLN A 7 12.70 -1.98 -11.45
N SER A 8 13.89 -1.94 -12.06
CA SER A 8 14.50 -3.13 -12.65
C SER A 8 14.87 -4.15 -11.57
N LEU A 9 14.48 -5.42 -11.78
CA LEU A 9 14.87 -6.55 -10.93
C LEU A 9 16.25 -7.12 -11.28
N LEU A 10 16.88 -6.67 -12.36
CA LEU A 10 18.19 -7.15 -12.81
C LEU A 10 19.28 -7.12 -11.73
N PRO A 11 19.37 -6.10 -10.83
CA PRO A 11 20.36 -6.11 -9.76
C PRO A 11 20.22 -7.33 -8.83
N LEU A 12 18.99 -7.78 -8.56
CA LEU A 12 18.75 -8.97 -7.71
C LEU A 12 19.12 -10.26 -8.42
N THR A 13 18.83 -10.39 -9.72
CA THR A 13 19.16 -11.59 -10.50
C THR A 13 20.66 -11.77 -10.71
N ASN A 14 21.43 -10.70 -10.64
CA ASN A 14 22.89 -10.69 -10.78
C ASN A 14 23.62 -10.82 -9.44
N GLY A 15 22.95 -11.26 -8.38
CA GLY A 15 23.53 -11.45 -7.06
C GLY A 15 23.78 -10.15 -6.28
N GLY A 16 23.20 -9.04 -6.72
CA GLY A 16 23.20 -7.78 -5.96
C GLY A 16 22.44 -7.96 -4.64
N ALA A 17 23.05 -7.56 -3.53
CA ALA A 17 22.41 -7.55 -2.23
C ALA A 17 21.58 -6.28 -2.09
N GLY A 18 20.34 -6.41 -1.61
CA GLY A 18 19.51 -5.27 -1.20
C GLY A 18 18.06 -5.38 -1.64
N ALA A 19 17.19 -4.67 -0.94
CA ALA A 19 15.81 -4.48 -1.33
C ALA A 19 15.73 -3.44 -2.46
N ILE A 20 14.88 -3.70 -3.45
CA ILE A 20 14.64 -2.74 -4.54
C ILE A 20 13.75 -1.59 -4.05
N GLN A 21 12.86 -1.89 -3.09
CA GLN A 21 11.94 -0.94 -2.50
C GLN A 21 11.84 -1.17 -1.00
N GLY A 22 11.73 -0.09 -0.22
CA GLY A 22 11.51 -0.16 1.24
C GLY A 22 10.07 -0.49 1.62
N SER A 23 9.13 -0.40 0.67
CA SER A 23 7.73 -0.73 0.88
C SER A 23 7.03 -1.11 -0.43
N VAL A 24 5.98 -1.91 -0.33
CA VAL A 24 5.10 -2.30 -1.44
C VAL A 24 3.72 -1.69 -1.19
N LEU A 25 3.18 -1.00 -2.20
CA LEU A 25 1.80 -0.52 -2.20
C LEU A 25 0.97 -1.38 -3.15
N ILE A 26 -0.15 -1.89 -2.64
CA ILE A 26 -1.17 -2.61 -3.40
C ILE A 26 -2.43 -1.75 -3.41
N GLU A 27 -2.94 -1.48 -4.59
CA GLU A 27 -4.17 -0.73 -4.81
C GLU A 27 -5.22 -1.64 -5.42
N ASP A 28 -6.40 -1.70 -4.80
CA ASP A 28 -7.53 -2.50 -5.26
C ASP A 28 -8.79 -1.64 -5.25
N ASP A 29 -9.25 -1.26 -6.44
CA ASP A 29 -10.46 -0.48 -6.65
C ASP A 29 -11.54 -1.37 -7.29
N GLN A 30 -12.46 -1.83 -6.47
CA GLN A 30 -13.54 -2.73 -6.89
C GLN A 30 -14.62 -1.98 -7.68
N GLN A 31 -15.26 -2.67 -8.62
CA GLN A 31 -16.38 -2.13 -9.40
C GLN A 31 -17.76 -2.40 -8.75
N ARG A 32 -17.82 -3.31 -7.80
CA ARG A 32 -19.05 -3.72 -7.11
C ARG A 32 -18.84 -3.71 -5.62
N SER A 33 -19.91 -3.33 -4.89
CA SER A 33 -19.94 -3.50 -3.44
C SER A 33 -20.14 -4.97 -3.08
N TYR A 34 -19.62 -5.39 -1.93
CA TYR A 34 -19.82 -6.69 -1.33
C TYR A 34 -19.97 -6.57 0.18
N PHE A 35 -20.19 -7.69 0.86
CA PHE A 35 -20.51 -7.72 2.28
C PHE A 35 -19.55 -6.86 3.13
N GLY A 36 -20.13 -5.98 3.95
CA GLY A 36 -19.37 -5.06 4.80
C GLY A 36 -19.08 -3.69 4.20
N TYR A 37 -19.47 -3.47 2.92
CA TYR A 37 -19.30 -2.17 2.25
C TYR A 37 -20.62 -1.66 1.65
N ASP A 38 -20.93 -0.41 1.90
CA ASP A 38 -22.12 0.27 1.33
C ASP A 38 -21.90 0.73 -0.12
N SER A 39 -20.65 0.79 -0.56
CA SER A 39 -20.24 1.17 -1.92
C SER A 39 -19.05 0.33 -2.36
N PRO A 40 -18.70 0.31 -3.68
CA PRO A 40 -17.51 -0.39 -4.13
C PRO A 40 -16.26 0.05 -3.36
N PRO A 41 -15.57 -0.87 -2.68
CA PRO A 41 -14.44 -0.51 -1.85
C PRO A 41 -13.23 -0.07 -2.67
N ARG A 42 -12.49 0.87 -2.13
CA ARG A 42 -11.15 1.26 -2.58
C ARG A 42 -10.18 0.92 -1.48
N ILE A 43 -9.38 -0.10 -1.71
CA ILE A 43 -8.51 -0.71 -0.71
C ILE A 43 -7.08 -0.33 -1.00
N ARG A 44 -6.34 0.01 0.03
CA ARG A 44 -4.90 0.30 -0.03
C ARG A 44 -4.20 -0.55 1.01
N THR A 45 -3.28 -1.39 0.55
CA THR A 45 -2.42 -2.19 1.43
C THR A 45 -0.98 -1.74 1.26
N LEU A 46 -0.37 -1.36 2.37
CA LEU A 46 1.04 -1.03 2.46
C LEU A 46 1.76 -2.14 3.22
N ILE A 47 2.83 -2.66 2.62
CA ILE A 47 3.69 -3.67 3.24
C ILE A 47 5.09 -3.08 3.34
N THR A 48 5.66 -3.10 4.53
CA THR A 48 7.07 -2.82 4.82
C THR A 48 7.78 -4.10 5.21
N GLU A 49 9.05 -4.03 5.58
CA GLU A 49 9.79 -5.20 6.06
C GLU A 49 9.11 -5.87 7.27
N ARG A 50 8.53 -5.06 8.18
CA ARG A 50 7.95 -5.57 9.42
C ARG A 50 6.42 -5.48 9.46
N TRP A 51 5.82 -4.46 8.84
CA TRP A 51 4.41 -4.15 9.04
C TRP A 51 3.60 -4.32 7.77
N ARG A 52 2.41 -4.86 7.90
CA ARG A 52 1.38 -4.80 6.87
C ARG A 52 0.17 -4.02 7.39
N MET A 53 -0.25 -3.02 6.64
CA MET A 53 -1.45 -2.23 6.95
C MET A 53 -2.38 -2.20 5.75
N THR A 54 -3.67 -2.44 6.01
CA THR A 54 -4.74 -2.31 5.00
C THR A 54 -5.78 -1.33 5.46
N MET A 55 -6.11 -0.37 4.59
CA MET A 55 -7.18 0.60 4.78
C MET A 55 -8.16 0.55 3.62
N SER A 56 -9.43 0.86 3.89
CA SER A 56 -10.44 0.97 2.85
C SER A 56 -11.26 2.24 3.00
N HIS A 57 -11.59 2.85 1.88
CA HIS A 57 -12.52 3.98 1.84
C HIS A 57 -13.93 3.53 2.25
N GLY A 58 -14.62 4.38 3.00
CA GLY A 58 -16.03 4.15 3.37
C GLY A 58 -16.25 3.33 4.63
N VAL A 59 -15.16 2.85 5.27
CA VAL A 59 -15.22 2.12 6.54
C VAL A 59 -14.19 2.67 7.52
N THR A 60 -14.42 2.47 8.82
CA THR A 60 -13.51 2.93 9.89
C THR A 60 -12.57 1.83 10.38
N TRP A 61 -12.85 0.59 10.07
CA TRP A 61 -12.01 -0.54 10.41
C TRP A 61 -10.90 -0.74 9.38
N GLY A 62 -9.86 -1.43 9.77
CA GLY A 62 -8.72 -1.77 8.91
C GLY A 62 -7.95 -2.95 9.47
N GLU A 63 -6.77 -3.14 8.96
CA GLU A 63 -5.87 -4.20 9.39
C GLU A 63 -4.48 -3.65 9.64
N LEU A 64 -3.85 -4.10 10.72
CA LEU A 64 -2.44 -3.86 11.04
C LEU A 64 -1.83 -5.14 11.61
N TYR A 65 -0.77 -5.63 11.00
CA TYR A 65 -0.09 -6.84 11.43
C TYR A 65 1.41 -6.62 11.58
N ASP A 66 2.00 -7.21 12.62
CA ASP A 66 3.44 -7.28 12.86
C ASP A 66 3.99 -8.57 12.22
N LEU A 67 4.47 -8.50 11.00
CA LEU A 67 4.94 -9.66 10.24
C LEU A 67 6.18 -10.33 10.86
N GLU A 68 6.91 -9.63 11.73
CA GLU A 68 8.06 -10.20 12.46
C GLU A 68 7.60 -11.13 13.56
N ASN A 69 6.59 -10.73 14.36
CA ASN A 69 6.10 -11.50 15.50
C ASN A 69 4.85 -12.34 15.17
N ASP A 70 4.14 -11.98 14.11
CA ASP A 70 2.92 -12.66 13.63
C ASP A 70 2.96 -12.82 12.10
N PRO A 71 3.86 -13.67 11.56
CA PRO A 71 4.00 -13.89 10.13
C PRO A 71 2.76 -14.54 9.47
N HIS A 72 1.84 -15.05 10.26
CA HIS A 72 0.58 -15.63 9.78
C HIS A 72 -0.61 -14.68 9.90
N GLU A 73 -0.39 -13.44 10.33
CA GLU A 73 -1.42 -12.39 10.39
C GLU A 73 -2.68 -12.82 11.19
N MET A 74 -2.47 -13.47 12.32
CA MET A 74 -3.55 -14.00 13.15
C MET A 74 -4.11 -12.98 14.14
N ASN A 75 -3.34 -11.91 14.44
CA ASN A 75 -3.70 -10.92 15.43
C ASN A 75 -3.75 -9.52 14.81
N ASN A 76 -4.95 -9.04 14.50
CA ASN A 76 -5.14 -7.68 13.96
C ASN A 76 -4.94 -6.64 15.07
N LEU A 77 -3.93 -5.79 14.91
CA LEU A 77 -3.54 -4.73 15.84
C LEU A 77 -4.17 -3.37 15.53
N TRP A 78 -5.11 -3.31 14.57
CA TRP A 78 -5.71 -2.04 14.11
C TRP A 78 -6.29 -1.19 15.22
N ASP A 79 -7.01 -1.81 16.15
CA ASP A 79 -7.67 -1.15 17.28
C ASP A 79 -6.85 -1.20 18.57
N ASP A 80 -5.64 -1.76 18.54
CA ASP A 80 -4.76 -1.79 19.69
C ASP A 80 -4.13 -0.42 19.93
N SER A 81 -4.45 0.19 21.05
CA SER A 81 -3.92 1.50 21.45
C SER A 81 -2.40 1.54 21.59
N ALA A 82 -1.76 0.42 21.93
CA ALA A 82 -0.31 0.32 22.03
C ALA A 82 0.38 0.47 20.66
N HIS A 83 -0.32 0.18 19.57
CA HIS A 83 0.19 0.26 18.20
C HIS A 83 -0.32 1.50 17.42
N GLY A 84 -0.96 2.45 18.09
CA GLY A 84 -1.48 3.67 17.47
C GLY A 84 -0.42 4.51 16.76
N SER A 85 0.80 4.59 17.31
CA SER A 85 1.93 5.30 16.69
C SER A 85 2.41 4.60 15.41
N VAL A 86 2.47 3.28 15.41
CA VAL A 86 2.83 2.48 14.23
C VAL A 86 1.79 2.67 13.12
N ARG A 87 0.50 2.62 13.47
CA ARG A 87 -0.57 2.87 12.51
C ARG A 87 -0.48 4.26 11.90
N ALA A 88 -0.17 5.28 12.70
CA ALA A 88 0.02 6.65 12.20
C ALA A 88 1.22 6.75 11.25
N GLU A 89 2.35 6.15 11.58
CA GLU A 89 3.54 6.09 10.73
C GLU A 89 3.26 5.38 9.40
N MET A 90 2.64 4.21 9.45
CA MET A 90 2.25 3.47 8.23
C MET A 90 1.30 4.28 7.35
N THR A 91 0.37 5.04 7.96
CA THR A 91 -0.54 5.92 7.22
C THR A 91 0.22 7.05 6.52
N GLU A 92 1.22 7.64 7.18
CA GLU A 92 2.07 8.66 6.56
C GLU A 92 2.88 8.10 5.38
N ILE A 93 3.48 6.91 5.54
CA ILE A 93 4.21 6.24 4.46
C ILE A 93 3.27 5.97 3.29
N LEU A 94 2.06 5.45 3.56
CA LEU A 94 1.05 5.21 2.53
C LEU A 94 0.71 6.48 1.74
N ALA A 95 0.45 7.59 2.44
CA ALA A 95 0.14 8.86 1.80
C ALA A 95 1.28 9.35 0.91
N ARG A 96 2.53 9.25 1.37
CA ARG A 96 3.72 9.62 0.58
C ARG A 96 3.88 8.73 -0.64
N ARG A 97 3.71 7.42 -0.50
CA ARG A 97 3.77 6.47 -1.63
C ARG A 97 2.71 6.76 -2.68
N GLN A 98 1.48 7.09 -2.29
CA GLN A 98 0.43 7.47 -3.24
C GLN A 98 0.78 8.75 -4.02
N MET A 99 1.41 9.74 -3.36
CA MET A 99 1.87 10.97 -4.05
C MET A 99 3.01 10.69 -5.05
N GLU A 100 3.90 9.74 -4.75
CA GLU A 100 4.98 9.33 -5.64
C GLU A 100 4.46 8.63 -6.90
N LEU A 101 3.35 7.88 -6.77
CA LEU A 101 2.76 7.07 -7.83
C LEU A 101 1.79 7.84 -8.73
N VAL A 102 1.64 9.15 -8.53
CA VAL A 102 0.83 9.98 -9.44
C VAL A 102 1.39 9.92 -10.86
N ASP A 103 0.52 9.62 -11.82
CA ASP A 103 0.89 9.62 -13.23
C ASP A 103 1.37 11.01 -13.65
N ARG A 104 2.63 11.07 -14.09
CA ARG A 104 3.27 12.29 -14.60
C ARG A 104 3.29 12.33 -16.12
N SER A 105 2.55 11.46 -16.79
CA SER A 105 2.42 11.51 -18.24
C SER A 105 1.89 12.88 -18.66
N PRO A 106 2.46 13.50 -19.70
CA PRO A 106 1.93 14.75 -20.21
C PRO A 106 0.47 14.55 -20.61
N LEU A 107 -0.42 15.44 -20.18
CA LEU A 107 -1.78 15.47 -20.68
C LEU A 107 -1.75 15.61 -22.21
N PRO A 108 -2.66 14.97 -22.94
CA PRO A 108 -2.76 15.15 -24.39
C PRO A 108 -2.93 16.65 -24.68
N THR A 109 -1.96 17.25 -25.37
CA THR A 109 -2.00 18.67 -25.74
C THR A 109 -2.66 18.89 -27.08
N ALA A 110 -3.00 17.82 -27.79
CA ALA A 110 -3.75 17.91 -29.02
C ALA A 110 -5.25 18.12 -28.71
N VAL A 111 -5.71 19.34 -28.94
CA VAL A 111 -7.12 19.62 -29.08
C VAL A 111 -7.47 19.23 -30.51
N ALA A 112 -8.32 18.24 -30.68
CA ALA A 112 -8.83 17.87 -31.99
C ALA A 112 -9.77 18.95 -32.54
#